data_41bac8a05a91f8d78f49e4e6ed19a7d2
#
_entry.id   41bac8a05a91f8d78f49e4e6ed19a7d2
#
_cell.length_a   1.000
_cell.length_b   1.000
_cell.length_c   1.000
_cell.angle_alpha   90.00
_cell.angle_beta   90.00
_cell.angle_gamma   90.00
#
_symmetry.space_group_name_H-M   'P 1'
#
loop_
_entity.id
_entity.type
_entity.pdbx_description
1 polymer ?
#
loop_
_entity_poly.entity_id
_entity_poly.type
_entity_poly.pdbx_seq_one_letter_code
_entity_poly.pdbx_strand_id
1 'polypeptide(L)'
;MHDRIATPKLLIGELPELKGQGRDLRIDACRGIALWCIFLDHVPNNIGSWLTLRNYGFSDAAEVFMFVSGVTCALAYSKAWRCEGWTGVISRTLRRSWDIYAAFLLLTLACAILVYLAGGDRLADASNTRILLDQPGATLVHAAILQYCPVNTDVLPIFVLLHLLFAPLLWLLLRLPNVTLGASLALYALVHVFGWTVPAWPNGHWAFNPLAWQLLVVLGAWWMIEGEKVRLWVTSRTALVPAVLYLVFSLIIALSWKIQPPDAIVPQTLLKLLYPMDKSNLDPLRLLHFLALAVLAAWLVPPNRRGLTTAVMRGAIICGKNSLPIYCLGVLLALASLLALLDISEGMAMQITLSVGGVLMMILAATLLNLIKIKPKQLPHAKPADLPTKFERIINLKAAKALSVDIPPTLPASCRRGDRIKMLFAPVRESVCGADPVSAVAHAFGPPAKNVGQDAN
;
A
#
# COMPACT_ATOMS: atom_id res chain seq x y z
N MET A 1 -40.27 -17.34 33.39
CA MET A 1 -40.51 -17.19 31.94
C MET A 1 -39.59 -16.09 31.47
N HIS A 2 -38.35 -16.41 31.12
CA HIS A 2 -37.36 -15.47 30.60
C HIS A 2 -37.08 -15.87 29.17
N ASP A 3 -37.72 -15.17 28.26
CA ASP A 3 -37.45 -15.29 26.83
C ASP A 3 -36.03 -14.85 26.52
N ARG A 4 -35.17 -15.81 26.17
CA ARG A 4 -33.88 -15.55 25.56
C ARG A 4 -34.12 -15.05 24.14
N ILE A 5 -33.93 -13.77 23.91
CA ILE A 5 -33.84 -13.20 22.58
C ILE A 5 -32.69 -13.90 21.85
N ALA A 6 -33.05 -14.76 20.92
CA ALA A 6 -32.11 -15.44 20.04
C ALA A 6 -31.48 -14.38 19.12
N THR A 7 -30.19 -14.04 19.35
CA THR A 7 -29.39 -13.31 18.39
C THR A 7 -29.37 -14.06 17.06
N PRO A 8 -29.73 -13.45 15.94
CA PRO A 8 -29.72 -14.14 14.65
C PRO A 8 -28.26 -14.53 14.35
N LYS A 9 -27.99 -15.83 14.26
CA LYS A 9 -26.81 -16.38 13.60
C LYS A 9 -26.89 -15.95 12.13
N LEU A 10 -26.30 -14.79 11.83
CA LEU A 10 -26.03 -14.38 10.46
C LEU A 10 -25.14 -15.46 9.85
N LEU A 11 -25.65 -16.11 8.81
CA LEU A 11 -24.94 -16.98 7.87
C LEU A 11 -23.75 -16.17 7.30
N ILE A 12 -22.65 -16.15 8.04
CA ILE A 12 -21.36 -15.78 7.49
C ILE A 12 -20.94 -17.00 6.71
N GLY A 13 -21.19 -16.99 5.39
CA GLY A 13 -20.59 -17.95 4.50
C GLY A 13 -19.11 -18.02 4.84
N GLU A 14 -18.58 -19.23 5.02
CA GLU A 14 -17.18 -19.46 5.28
C GLU A 14 -16.40 -18.67 4.24
N LEU A 15 -15.79 -17.57 4.68
CA LEU A 15 -14.84 -16.84 3.84
C LEU A 15 -13.80 -17.87 3.38
N PRO A 16 -13.49 -17.96 2.07
CA PRO A 16 -12.54 -18.94 1.58
C PRO A 16 -11.32 -18.88 2.49
N GLU A 17 -10.99 -20.02 3.10
CA GLU A 17 -9.78 -20.14 3.91
C GLU A 17 -8.64 -19.55 3.09
N LEU A 18 -8.13 -18.40 3.50
CA LEU A 18 -6.96 -17.79 2.91
C LEU A 18 -5.77 -18.73 3.21
N LYS A 19 -5.70 -19.80 2.43
CA LYS A 19 -4.61 -20.78 2.46
C LYS A 19 -3.33 -20.04 2.14
N GLY A 20 -2.47 -19.87 3.14
CA GLY A 20 -1.12 -19.36 2.97
C GLY A 20 -0.86 -18.10 3.76
N GLN A 21 -0.63 -18.30 5.01
CA GLN A 21 -0.37 -17.27 6.00
C GLN A 21 0.97 -16.55 5.91
N GLY A 22 1.53 -16.40 4.73
CA GLY A 22 2.64 -15.49 4.48
C GLY A 22 2.12 -14.25 3.75
N ARG A 23 2.65 -13.08 4.10
CA ARG A 23 2.48 -11.85 3.32
C ARG A 23 2.77 -12.16 1.83
N ASP A 24 1.85 -11.82 0.92
CA ASP A 24 2.06 -12.07 -0.51
C ASP A 24 3.12 -11.12 -1.07
N LEU A 25 4.30 -11.65 -1.31
CA LEU A 25 5.46 -10.90 -1.81
C LEU A 25 5.23 -10.32 -3.21
N ARG A 26 4.29 -10.86 -4.00
CA ARG A 26 3.94 -10.34 -5.33
C ARG A 26 3.28 -8.98 -5.21
N ILE A 27 2.40 -8.81 -4.23
CA ILE A 27 1.73 -7.54 -3.94
C ILE A 27 2.76 -6.49 -3.51
N ASP A 28 3.69 -6.86 -2.63
CA ASP A 28 4.76 -5.96 -2.21
C ASP A 28 5.69 -5.60 -3.38
N ALA A 29 6.05 -6.57 -4.24
CA ALA A 29 6.85 -6.32 -5.44
C ALA A 29 6.15 -5.35 -6.40
N CYS A 30 4.87 -5.59 -6.67
CA CYS A 30 4.05 -4.74 -7.54
C CYS A 30 3.98 -3.29 -7.02
N ARG A 31 3.77 -3.12 -5.71
CA ARG A 31 3.79 -1.78 -5.07
C ARG A 31 5.16 -1.11 -5.17
N GLY A 32 6.24 -1.86 -4.98
CA GLY A 32 7.59 -1.32 -5.08
C GLY A 32 7.95 -0.89 -6.50
N ILE A 33 7.60 -1.70 -7.50
CA ILE A 33 7.77 -1.33 -8.92
C ILE A 33 6.94 -0.10 -9.26
N ALA A 34 5.68 -0.04 -8.80
CA ALA A 34 4.84 1.13 -9.01
C ALA A 34 5.46 2.40 -8.41
N LEU A 35 6.08 2.32 -7.21
CA LEU A 35 6.77 3.46 -6.60
C LEU A 35 8.00 3.91 -7.42
N TRP A 36 8.76 2.99 -8.00
CA TRP A 36 9.86 3.33 -8.90
C TRP A 36 9.37 4.01 -10.17
N CYS A 37 8.31 3.47 -10.78
CA CYS A 37 7.68 4.09 -11.95
C CYS A 37 7.16 5.49 -11.62
N ILE A 38 6.46 5.68 -10.50
CA ILE A 38 5.97 6.98 -10.04
C ILE A 38 7.14 7.97 -9.91
N PHE A 39 8.24 7.57 -9.26
CA PHE A 39 9.43 8.42 -9.15
C PHE A 39 9.97 8.82 -10.53
N LEU A 40 10.18 7.85 -11.42
CA LEU A 40 10.73 8.10 -12.76
C LEU A 40 9.82 9.00 -13.62
N ASP A 41 8.49 8.87 -13.46
CA ASP A 41 7.51 9.70 -14.16
C ASP A 41 7.43 11.13 -13.61
N HIS A 42 7.85 11.33 -12.38
CA HIS A 42 7.86 12.64 -11.72
C HIS A 42 9.15 13.46 -11.98
N VAL A 43 10.20 12.84 -12.53
CA VAL A 43 11.38 13.57 -12.99
C VAL A 43 11.10 14.08 -14.42
N PRO A 44 10.98 15.40 -14.65
CA PRO A 44 10.61 15.94 -15.94
C PRO A 44 11.64 15.62 -17.03
N ASN A 45 11.17 15.43 -18.25
CA ASN A 45 12.01 15.18 -19.45
C ASN A 45 13.04 14.05 -19.27
N ASN A 46 12.74 13.07 -18.43
CA ASN A 46 13.66 12.03 -18.04
C ASN A 46 13.57 10.81 -18.98
N ILE A 47 14.72 10.40 -19.52
CA ILE A 47 14.80 9.15 -20.31
C ILE A 47 14.39 7.92 -19.49
N GLY A 48 14.57 7.92 -18.19
CA GLY A 48 14.14 6.84 -17.30
C GLY A 48 12.63 6.60 -17.31
N SER A 49 11.81 7.59 -17.69
CA SER A 49 10.37 7.44 -17.85
C SER A 49 10.00 6.44 -18.95
N TRP A 50 10.89 6.17 -19.93
CA TRP A 50 10.68 5.13 -20.94
C TRP A 50 10.66 3.70 -20.38
N LEU A 51 11.05 3.51 -19.12
CA LEU A 51 10.92 2.23 -18.41
C LEU A 51 9.55 2.08 -17.73
N THR A 52 8.72 3.11 -17.74
CA THR A 52 7.42 3.14 -17.06
C THR A 52 6.26 2.86 -18.01
N LEU A 53 5.11 2.48 -17.44
CA LEU A 53 3.89 2.20 -18.19
C LEU A 53 3.33 3.43 -18.94
N ARG A 54 3.60 4.64 -18.45
CA ARG A 54 3.08 5.91 -18.96
C ARG A 54 3.33 6.12 -20.47
N ASN A 55 4.42 5.58 -20.98
CA ASN A 55 4.80 5.78 -22.39
C ASN A 55 4.22 4.73 -23.35
N TYR A 56 3.57 3.68 -22.84
CA TYR A 56 3.15 2.53 -23.63
C TYR A 56 1.64 2.34 -23.69
N GLY A 57 0.87 3.31 -23.19
CA GLY A 57 -0.59 3.24 -23.21
C GLY A 57 -1.24 4.40 -22.49
N PHE A 58 -2.48 4.22 -22.07
CA PHE A 58 -3.30 5.29 -21.50
C PHE A 58 -3.22 5.40 -20.00
N SER A 59 -2.89 4.32 -19.26
CA SER A 59 -2.72 4.34 -17.80
C SER A 59 -1.25 4.39 -17.40
N ASP A 60 -1.00 4.72 -16.15
CA ASP A 60 0.33 4.78 -15.56
C ASP A 60 0.43 3.96 -14.25
N ALA A 61 1.46 4.17 -13.45
CA ALA A 61 1.65 3.44 -12.21
C ALA A 61 0.64 3.81 -11.11
N ALA A 62 -0.09 4.92 -11.25
CA ALA A 62 -1.05 5.36 -10.23
C ALA A 62 -2.26 4.42 -10.17
N GLU A 63 -2.79 3.97 -11.31
CA GLU A 63 -3.90 3.00 -11.36
C GLU A 63 -3.50 1.69 -10.69
N VAL A 64 -2.31 1.19 -11.01
CA VAL A 64 -1.75 -0.03 -10.37
C VAL A 64 -1.63 0.16 -8.86
N PHE A 65 -1.09 1.29 -8.42
CA PHE A 65 -0.88 1.59 -7.01
C PHE A 65 -2.19 1.68 -6.23
N MET A 66 -3.22 2.33 -6.81
CA MET A 66 -4.56 2.44 -6.22
C MET A 66 -5.24 1.08 -6.07
N PHE A 67 -5.25 0.27 -7.14
CA PHE A 67 -5.83 -1.07 -7.12
C PHE A 67 -5.14 -1.98 -6.09
N VAL A 68 -3.81 -2.04 -6.11
CA VAL A 68 -3.02 -2.86 -5.17
C VAL A 68 -3.18 -2.37 -3.73
N SER A 69 -3.43 -1.08 -3.53
CA SER A 69 -3.76 -0.53 -2.21
C SER A 69 -5.12 -1.04 -1.72
N GLY A 70 -6.13 -1.13 -2.59
CA GLY A 70 -7.42 -1.77 -2.28
C GLY A 70 -7.26 -3.23 -1.86
N VAL A 71 -6.49 -4.02 -2.62
CA VAL A 71 -6.16 -5.42 -2.29
C VAL A 71 -5.52 -5.52 -0.91
N THR A 72 -4.50 -4.69 -0.62
CA THR A 72 -3.78 -4.76 0.66
C THR A 72 -4.61 -4.27 1.84
N CYS A 73 -5.46 -3.27 1.65
CA CYS A 73 -6.39 -2.81 2.67
C CYS A 73 -7.41 -3.89 3.02
N ALA A 74 -8.01 -4.56 2.02
CA ALA A 74 -8.93 -5.66 2.25
C ALA A 74 -8.27 -6.81 3.03
N LEU A 75 -7.03 -7.19 2.67
CA LEU A 75 -6.26 -8.21 3.40
C LEU A 75 -5.99 -7.82 4.85
N ALA A 76 -5.44 -6.61 5.05
CA ALA A 76 -5.00 -6.15 6.37
C ALA A 76 -6.18 -5.97 7.33
N TYR A 77 -7.24 -5.30 6.85
CA TYR A 77 -8.38 -4.97 7.69
C TYR A 77 -9.36 -6.14 7.88
N SER A 78 -9.48 -7.07 6.92
CA SER A 78 -10.19 -8.32 7.14
C SER A 78 -9.49 -9.19 8.20
N LYS A 79 -8.15 -9.17 8.25
CA LYS A 79 -7.38 -9.81 9.32
C LYS A 79 -7.65 -9.11 10.67
N ALA A 80 -7.62 -7.78 10.71
CA ALA A 80 -7.92 -7.01 11.92
C ALA A 80 -9.34 -7.30 12.44
N TRP A 81 -10.33 -7.35 11.55
CA TRP A 81 -11.70 -7.72 11.91
C TRP A 81 -11.80 -9.10 12.57
N ARG A 82 -11.12 -10.11 12.03
CA ARG A 82 -11.11 -11.46 12.60
C ARG A 82 -10.42 -11.55 13.96
N CYS A 83 -9.36 -10.76 14.17
CA CYS A 83 -8.57 -10.79 15.41
C CYS A 83 -9.15 -9.89 16.51
N GLU A 84 -9.64 -8.70 16.14
CA GLU A 84 -9.92 -7.60 17.07
C GLU A 84 -11.35 -7.04 16.90
N GLY A 85 -12.13 -7.59 15.95
CA GLY A 85 -13.48 -7.09 15.63
C GLY A 85 -13.46 -5.73 14.93
N TRP A 86 -14.63 -5.06 14.89
CA TRP A 86 -14.79 -3.78 14.19
C TRP A 86 -14.02 -2.63 14.84
N THR A 87 -13.86 -2.65 16.15
CA THR A 87 -13.05 -1.66 16.87
C THR A 87 -11.60 -1.66 16.41
N GLY A 88 -11.03 -2.86 16.17
CA GLY A 88 -9.69 -3.00 15.60
C GLY A 88 -9.60 -2.48 14.17
N VAL A 89 -10.63 -2.71 13.33
CA VAL A 89 -10.68 -2.16 11.97
C VAL A 89 -10.70 -0.63 12.01
N ILE A 90 -11.62 -0.04 12.77
CA ILE A 90 -11.77 1.42 12.89
C ILE A 90 -10.47 2.06 13.40
N SER A 91 -9.90 1.53 14.48
CA SER A 91 -8.66 2.05 15.05
C SER A 91 -7.50 2.02 14.01
N ARG A 92 -7.35 0.93 13.28
CA ARG A 92 -6.27 0.79 12.28
C ARG A 92 -6.48 1.66 11.05
N THR A 93 -7.72 1.82 10.58
CA THR A 93 -8.02 2.70 9.44
C THR A 93 -7.80 4.16 9.80
N LEU A 94 -8.26 4.60 10.98
CA LEU A 94 -8.04 5.96 11.48
C LEU A 94 -6.55 6.25 11.70
N ARG A 95 -5.83 5.33 12.35
CA ARG A 95 -4.38 5.48 12.54
C ARG A 95 -3.65 5.58 11.21
N ARG A 96 -4.00 4.74 10.24
CA ARG A 96 -3.37 4.78 8.91
C ARG A 96 -3.69 6.06 8.16
N SER A 97 -4.94 6.53 8.22
CA SER A 97 -5.34 7.82 7.65
C SER A 97 -4.53 8.96 8.29
N TRP A 98 -4.37 8.95 9.62
CA TRP A 98 -3.55 9.93 10.34
C TRP A 98 -2.06 9.87 9.93
N ASP A 99 -1.47 8.67 9.83
CA ASP A 99 -0.08 8.51 9.39
C ASP A 99 0.16 9.11 8.00
N ILE A 100 -0.81 8.93 7.08
CA ILE A 100 -0.73 9.48 5.72
C ILE A 100 -0.92 11.00 5.75
N TYR A 101 -1.86 11.49 6.54
CA TYR A 101 -2.12 12.93 6.70
C TYR A 101 -0.90 13.66 7.28
N ALA A 102 -0.31 13.12 8.34
CA ALA A 102 0.92 13.67 8.93
C ALA A 102 2.08 13.64 7.94
N ALA A 103 2.23 12.55 7.20
CA ALA A 103 3.25 12.44 6.15
C ALA A 103 3.04 13.47 5.03
N PHE A 104 1.78 13.72 4.63
CA PHE A 104 1.45 14.75 3.65
C PHE A 104 1.85 16.16 4.12
N LEU A 105 1.50 16.54 5.35
CA LEU A 105 1.88 17.86 5.89
C LEU A 105 3.39 18.02 6.03
N LEU A 106 4.08 17.00 6.53
CA LEU A 106 5.54 17.00 6.65
C LEU A 106 6.22 17.08 5.28
N LEU A 107 5.70 16.37 4.29
CA LEU A 107 6.22 16.40 2.93
C LEU A 107 5.99 17.78 2.28
N THR A 108 4.80 18.38 2.47
CA THR A 108 4.50 19.74 2.01
C THR A 108 5.51 20.74 2.56
N LEU A 109 5.78 20.67 3.87
CA LEU A 109 6.77 21.52 4.52
C LEU A 109 8.18 21.24 3.98
N ALA A 110 8.56 19.98 3.82
CA ALA A 110 9.88 19.60 3.29
C ALA A 110 10.08 20.10 1.85
N CYS A 111 9.06 20.02 0.99
CA CYS A 111 9.09 20.59 -0.36
C CYS A 111 9.28 22.10 -0.32
N ALA A 112 8.55 22.82 0.55
CA ALA A 112 8.68 24.26 0.71
C ALA A 112 10.10 24.65 1.17
N ILE A 113 10.66 23.95 2.16
CA ILE A 113 12.02 24.18 2.66
C ILE A 113 13.04 23.94 1.55
N LEU A 114 12.91 22.83 0.81
CA LEU A 114 13.84 22.52 -0.28
C LEU A 114 13.83 23.62 -1.36
N VAL A 115 12.63 24.07 -1.76
CA VAL A 115 12.50 25.12 -2.77
C VAL A 115 13.03 26.46 -2.25
N TYR A 116 12.73 26.83 -1.01
CA TYR A 116 13.22 28.05 -0.38
C TYR A 116 14.76 28.10 -0.30
N LEU A 117 15.39 26.97 0.07
CA LEU A 117 16.84 26.90 0.27
C LEU A 117 17.65 26.79 -1.04
N ALA A 118 17.10 26.15 -2.05
CA ALA A 118 17.87 25.72 -3.21
C ALA A 118 17.27 26.14 -4.57
N GLY A 119 16.02 26.55 -4.62
CA GLY A 119 15.31 26.45 -5.88
C GLY A 119 15.08 27.73 -6.67
N GLY A 120 15.08 28.89 -6.06
CA GLY A 120 14.68 30.10 -6.77
C GLY A 120 13.27 30.03 -7.41
N ASP A 121 12.92 31.04 -8.20
CA ASP A 121 11.59 31.25 -8.76
C ASP A 121 11.13 30.13 -9.70
N ARG A 122 12.03 29.65 -10.57
CA ARG A 122 11.69 28.59 -11.56
C ARG A 122 11.23 27.29 -10.90
N LEU A 123 11.93 26.87 -9.85
CA LEU A 123 11.57 25.65 -9.12
C LEU A 123 10.28 25.85 -8.32
N ALA A 124 10.09 27.03 -7.73
CA ALA A 124 8.88 27.38 -6.99
C ALA A 124 7.62 27.29 -7.88
N ASP A 125 7.70 27.81 -9.12
CA ASP A 125 6.62 27.72 -10.10
C ASP A 125 6.38 26.26 -10.57
N ALA A 126 7.45 25.56 -10.94
CA ALA A 126 7.37 24.18 -11.43
C ALA A 126 6.87 23.18 -10.37
N SER A 127 7.07 23.47 -9.09
CA SER A 127 6.64 22.62 -7.96
C SER A 127 5.33 23.03 -7.31
N ASN A 128 4.64 24.07 -7.83
CA ASN A 128 3.44 24.68 -7.22
C ASN A 128 3.68 25.10 -5.75
N THR A 129 4.89 25.57 -5.43
CA THR A 129 5.25 26.02 -4.09
C THR A 129 5.36 27.54 -3.95
N ARG A 130 5.33 28.29 -5.06
CA ARG A 130 5.42 29.76 -5.03
C ARG A 130 4.37 30.36 -4.10
N ILE A 131 3.10 29.94 -4.22
CA ILE A 131 2.04 30.46 -3.38
C ILE A 131 2.23 30.16 -1.90
N LEU A 132 2.88 29.04 -1.56
CA LEU A 132 3.23 28.71 -0.18
C LEU A 132 4.34 29.65 0.34
N LEU A 133 5.25 30.07 -0.51
CA LEU A 133 6.30 31.04 -0.14
C LEU A 133 5.74 32.46 -0.03
N ASP A 134 4.82 32.85 -0.93
CA ASP A 134 4.23 34.19 -0.96
C ASP A 134 3.15 34.38 0.14
N GLN A 135 2.34 33.35 0.40
CA GLN A 135 1.21 33.37 1.34
C GLN A 135 1.21 32.15 2.28
N PRO A 136 2.24 31.98 3.13
CA PRO A 136 2.44 30.75 3.90
C PRO A 136 1.29 30.43 4.84
N GLY A 137 0.72 31.42 5.51
CA GLY A 137 -0.39 31.21 6.47
C GLY A 137 -1.65 30.64 5.80
N ALA A 138 -2.13 31.30 4.73
CA ALA A 138 -3.31 30.83 4.00
C ALA A 138 -3.07 29.47 3.37
N THR A 139 -1.92 29.27 2.74
CA THR A 139 -1.57 28.01 2.06
C THR A 139 -1.47 26.85 3.03
N LEU A 140 -0.89 27.04 4.23
CA LEU A 140 -0.81 25.99 5.26
C LEU A 140 -2.20 25.61 5.79
N VAL A 141 -3.13 26.57 5.93
CA VAL A 141 -4.52 26.26 6.29
C VAL A 141 -5.18 25.42 5.20
N HIS A 142 -5.03 25.80 3.93
CA HIS A 142 -5.58 25.02 2.80
C HIS A 142 -4.89 23.65 2.63
N ALA A 143 -3.61 23.53 2.94
CA ALA A 143 -2.93 22.24 3.01
C ALA A 143 -3.51 21.36 4.13
N ALA A 144 -3.75 21.93 5.33
CA ALA A 144 -4.31 21.19 6.46
C ALA A 144 -5.72 20.65 6.17
N ILE A 145 -6.52 21.34 5.37
CA ILE A 145 -7.84 20.86 4.91
C ILE A 145 -7.79 20.13 3.56
N LEU A 146 -6.59 19.74 3.11
CA LEU A 146 -6.33 18.94 1.90
C LEU A 146 -6.73 19.62 0.58
N GLN A 147 -6.88 20.94 0.56
CA GLN A 147 -7.23 21.71 -0.65
C GLN A 147 -6.00 22.18 -1.43
N TYR A 148 -4.84 22.26 -0.80
CA TYR A 148 -3.59 22.62 -1.45
C TYR A 148 -2.59 21.47 -1.41
N CYS A 149 -1.93 21.23 -2.54
CA CYS A 149 -0.89 20.21 -2.70
C CYS A 149 0.27 20.77 -3.53
N PRO A 150 1.53 20.67 -3.04
CA PRO A 150 2.70 20.75 -3.92
C PRO A 150 2.66 19.68 -5.01
N VAL A 151 3.32 19.94 -6.13
CA VAL A 151 3.41 18.98 -7.24
C VAL A 151 3.92 17.62 -6.76
N ASN A 152 3.32 16.55 -7.28
CA ASN A 152 3.62 15.16 -6.96
C ASN A 152 3.23 14.68 -5.55
N THR A 153 2.50 15.49 -4.75
CA THR A 153 1.95 15.05 -3.46
C THR A 153 0.47 14.71 -3.53
N ASP A 154 -0.16 14.94 -4.67
CA ASP A 154 -1.62 14.90 -4.92
C ASP A 154 -2.30 13.56 -4.59
N VAL A 155 -1.55 12.47 -4.58
CA VAL A 155 -2.08 11.14 -4.26
C VAL A 155 -2.29 10.93 -2.75
N LEU A 156 -1.63 11.69 -1.87
CA LEU A 156 -1.75 11.51 -0.42
C LEU A 156 -3.13 11.93 0.11
N PRO A 157 -3.71 13.09 -0.28
CA PRO A 157 -5.06 13.47 0.14
C PRO A 157 -6.13 12.44 -0.16
N ILE A 158 -6.12 11.85 -1.35
CA ILE A 158 -7.09 10.80 -1.67
C ILE A 158 -6.90 9.56 -0.78
N PHE A 159 -5.66 9.17 -0.47
CA PHE A 159 -5.41 8.05 0.44
C PHE A 159 -5.85 8.35 1.88
N VAL A 160 -5.77 9.60 2.36
CA VAL A 160 -6.32 10.00 3.66
C VAL A 160 -7.82 9.70 3.69
N LEU A 161 -8.58 10.17 2.68
CA LEU A 161 -10.02 9.95 2.60
C LEU A 161 -10.38 8.46 2.44
N LEU A 162 -9.68 7.75 1.56
CA LEU A 162 -9.95 6.34 1.31
C LEU A 162 -9.72 5.47 2.55
N HIS A 163 -8.67 5.74 3.34
CA HIS A 163 -8.45 5.00 4.59
C HIS A 163 -9.46 5.39 5.67
N LEU A 164 -9.84 6.67 5.75
CA LEU A 164 -10.87 7.15 6.67
C LEU A 164 -12.21 6.43 6.43
N LEU A 165 -12.59 6.26 5.16
CA LEU A 165 -13.84 5.62 4.74
C LEU A 165 -13.73 4.10 4.58
N PHE A 166 -12.55 3.50 4.79
CA PHE A 166 -12.37 2.09 4.48
C PHE A 166 -13.11 1.15 5.44
N ALA A 167 -13.32 1.54 6.69
CA ALA A 167 -14.06 0.69 7.64
C ALA A 167 -15.52 0.44 7.21
N PRO A 168 -16.35 1.46 6.91
CA PRO A 168 -17.69 1.24 6.37
C PRO A 168 -17.66 0.56 4.99
N LEU A 169 -16.70 0.88 4.13
CA LEU A 169 -16.52 0.23 2.84
C LEU A 169 -16.26 -1.28 2.99
N LEU A 170 -15.36 -1.67 3.89
CA LEU A 170 -15.09 -3.07 4.16
C LEU A 170 -16.34 -3.80 4.69
N TRP A 171 -17.12 -3.14 5.57
CA TRP A 171 -18.36 -3.70 6.08
C TRP A 171 -19.36 -3.99 4.96
N LEU A 172 -19.52 -3.06 4.01
CA LEU A 172 -20.36 -3.24 2.83
C LEU A 172 -19.82 -4.36 1.93
N LEU A 173 -18.53 -4.37 1.64
CA LEU A 173 -17.89 -5.38 0.80
C LEU A 173 -18.02 -6.80 1.37
N LEU A 174 -17.93 -6.95 2.69
CA LEU A 174 -18.09 -8.27 3.34
C LEU A 174 -19.55 -8.76 3.35
N ARG A 175 -20.53 -7.87 3.26
CA ARG A 175 -21.95 -8.23 3.25
C ARG A 175 -22.56 -8.31 1.85
N LEU A 176 -22.24 -7.33 1.03
CA LEU A 176 -22.86 -7.11 -0.29
C LEU A 176 -21.78 -6.76 -1.33
N PRO A 177 -20.81 -7.66 -1.60
CA PRO A 177 -19.64 -7.34 -2.41
C PRO A 177 -20.00 -6.80 -3.80
N ASN A 178 -20.91 -7.46 -4.51
CA ASN A 178 -21.28 -7.07 -5.87
C ASN A 178 -22.12 -5.78 -5.90
N VAL A 179 -22.99 -5.57 -4.90
CA VAL A 179 -23.75 -4.31 -4.79
C VAL A 179 -22.81 -3.15 -4.49
N THR A 180 -21.83 -3.35 -3.63
CA THR A 180 -20.81 -2.32 -3.30
C THR A 180 -19.97 -1.97 -4.52
N LEU A 181 -19.54 -2.95 -5.29
CA LEU A 181 -18.83 -2.70 -6.56
C LEU A 181 -19.74 -1.98 -7.57
N GLY A 182 -21.00 -2.40 -7.70
CA GLY A 182 -21.98 -1.75 -8.57
C GLY A 182 -22.26 -0.30 -8.17
N ALA A 183 -22.39 0.00 -6.88
CA ALA A 183 -22.56 1.36 -6.37
C ALA A 183 -21.31 2.23 -6.63
N SER A 184 -20.12 1.66 -6.46
CA SER A 184 -18.85 2.33 -6.80
C SER A 184 -18.75 2.65 -8.29
N LEU A 185 -19.13 1.72 -9.14
CA LEU A 185 -19.17 1.93 -10.60
C LEU A 185 -20.24 2.96 -11.00
N ALA A 186 -21.41 2.94 -10.35
CA ALA A 186 -22.45 3.95 -10.56
C ALA A 186 -21.96 5.34 -10.16
N LEU A 187 -21.29 5.49 -9.02
CA LEU A 187 -20.69 6.75 -8.59
C LEU A 187 -19.65 7.25 -9.62
N TYR A 188 -18.79 6.36 -10.10
CA TYR A 188 -17.83 6.68 -11.16
C TYR A 188 -18.54 7.18 -12.43
N ALA A 189 -19.59 6.51 -12.89
CA ALA A 189 -20.35 6.93 -14.05
C ALA A 189 -21.02 8.31 -13.84
N LEU A 190 -21.59 8.54 -12.65
CA LEU A 190 -22.20 9.84 -12.30
C LEU A 190 -21.19 11.00 -12.31
N VAL A 191 -19.94 10.76 -11.90
CA VAL A 191 -18.85 11.75 -12.02
C VAL A 191 -18.68 12.19 -13.48
N HIS A 192 -18.68 11.24 -14.41
CA HIS A 192 -18.52 11.57 -15.85
C HIS A 192 -19.75 12.22 -16.46
N VAL A 193 -20.96 11.85 -16.03
CA VAL A 193 -22.20 12.43 -16.52
C VAL A 193 -22.40 13.87 -16.01
N PHE A 194 -22.10 14.11 -14.73
CA PHE A 194 -22.39 15.42 -14.10
C PHE A 194 -21.15 16.30 -13.96
N GLY A 195 -19.96 15.83 -14.30
CA GLY A 195 -18.72 16.60 -14.17
C GLY A 195 -18.34 16.93 -12.72
N TRP A 196 -18.70 16.07 -11.75
CA TRP A 196 -18.39 16.33 -10.34
C TRP A 196 -16.89 16.30 -10.08
N THR A 197 -16.39 17.38 -9.48
CA THR A 197 -14.98 17.53 -9.10
C THR A 197 -14.86 18.02 -7.67
N VAL A 198 -13.72 17.77 -7.05
CA VAL A 198 -13.39 18.33 -5.73
C VAL A 198 -12.51 19.57 -5.93
N PRO A 199 -12.92 20.74 -5.43
CA PRO A 199 -12.17 21.97 -5.65
C PRO A 199 -10.81 21.93 -4.94
N ALA A 200 -9.80 22.53 -5.59
CA ALA A 200 -8.48 22.79 -5.04
C ALA A 200 -8.27 24.29 -4.85
N TRP A 201 -7.36 24.66 -3.96
CA TRP A 201 -6.97 26.04 -3.72
C TRP A 201 -5.58 26.32 -4.36
N PRO A 202 -5.34 27.50 -4.93
CA PRO A 202 -6.26 28.66 -5.04
C PRO A 202 -7.29 28.50 -6.14
N ASN A 203 -7.05 27.66 -7.13
CA ASN A 203 -7.91 27.45 -8.30
C ASN A 203 -7.82 26.00 -8.78
N GLY A 204 -8.84 25.55 -9.52
CA GLY A 204 -8.86 24.21 -10.15
C GLY A 204 -9.52 23.15 -9.27
N HIS A 205 -9.10 21.93 -9.45
CA HIS A 205 -9.66 20.74 -8.77
C HIS A 205 -8.56 19.73 -8.42
N TRP A 206 -8.88 18.77 -7.59
CA TRP A 206 -7.95 17.72 -7.20
C TRP A 206 -7.46 16.94 -8.41
N ALA A 207 -6.15 16.72 -8.47
CA ALA A 207 -5.52 15.90 -9.53
C ALA A 207 -5.97 14.43 -9.52
N PHE A 208 -6.46 13.95 -8.38
CA PHE A 208 -7.08 12.63 -8.22
C PHE A 208 -8.45 12.81 -7.56
N ASN A 209 -9.51 12.88 -8.38
CA ASN A 209 -10.88 13.01 -7.87
C ASN A 209 -11.28 11.76 -7.07
N PRO A 210 -11.51 11.86 -5.75
CA PRO A 210 -11.82 10.70 -4.92
C PRO A 210 -13.11 9.99 -5.33
N LEU A 211 -14.07 10.71 -5.93
CA LEU A 211 -15.34 10.16 -6.39
C LEU A 211 -15.16 9.21 -7.58
N ALA A 212 -14.13 9.43 -8.41
CA ALA A 212 -13.79 8.55 -9.53
C ALA A 212 -12.76 7.49 -9.14
N TRP A 213 -11.64 7.90 -8.53
CA TRP A 213 -10.51 7.02 -8.24
C TRP A 213 -10.79 5.98 -7.14
N GLN A 214 -11.84 6.19 -6.31
CA GLN A 214 -12.29 5.18 -5.34
C GLN A 214 -12.63 3.85 -6.01
N LEU A 215 -13.07 3.87 -7.29
CA LEU A 215 -13.42 2.65 -8.03
C LEU A 215 -12.26 1.65 -8.09
N LEU A 216 -11.03 2.11 -8.31
CA LEU A 216 -9.85 1.23 -8.36
C LEU A 216 -9.57 0.58 -7.00
N VAL A 217 -9.75 1.31 -5.90
CA VAL A 217 -9.56 0.78 -4.55
C VAL A 217 -10.67 -0.22 -4.20
N VAL A 218 -11.92 0.11 -4.52
CA VAL A 218 -13.06 -0.80 -4.32
C VAL A 218 -12.90 -2.06 -5.16
N LEU A 219 -12.50 -1.92 -6.43
CA LEU A 219 -12.24 -3.06 -7.33
C LEU A 219 -11.12 -3.96 -6.80
N GLY A 220 -10.03 -3.36 -6.30
CA GLY A 220 -8.93 -4.12 -5.67
C GLY A 220 -9.38 -4.85 -4.41
N ALA A 221 -10.16 -4.20 -3.56
CA ALA A 221 -10.72 -4.82 -2.36
C ALA A 221 -11.74 -5.93 -2.69
N TRP A 222 -12.61 -5.69 -3.66
CA TRP A 222 -13.55 -6.68 -4.19
C TRP A 222 -12.83 -7.89 -4.80
N TRP A 223 -11.78 -7.64 -5.61
CA TRP A 223 -10.94 -8.72 -6.17
C TRP A 223 -10.35 -9.62 -5.09
N MET A 224 -9.96 -9.06 -3.96
CA MET A 224 -9.43 -9.83 -2.84
C MET A 224 -10.51 -10.73 -2.19
N ILE A 225 -11.77 -10.29 -2.16
CA ILE A 225 -12.87 -11.00 -1.51
C ILE A 225 -13.54 -12.00 -2.46
N GLU A 226 -13.78 -11.59 -3.71
CA GLU A 226 -14.60 -12.33 -4.70
C GLU A 226 -13.80 -12.80 -5.93
N GLY A 227 -12.57 -12.36 -6.10
CA GLY A 227 -11.78 -12.56 -7.33
C GLY A 227 -11.59 -14.03 -7.70
N GLU A 228 -11.58 -14.95 -6.73
CA GLU A 228 -11.47 -16.38 -7.00
C GLU A 228 -12.64 -16.91 -7.84
N LYS A 229 -13.85 -16.35 -7.69
CA LYS A 229 -15.04 -16.72 -8.47
C LYS A 229 -14.92 -16.35 -9.94
N VAL A 230 -14.23 -15.27 -10.25
CA VAL A 230 -14.07 -14.76 -11.62
C VAL A 230 -12.69 -15.07 -12.22
N ARG A 231 -11.78 -15.66 -11.46
CA ARG A 231 -10.40 -15.94 -11.86
C ARG A 231 -10.32 -16.75 -13.14
N LEU A 232 -11.12 -17.79 -13.27
CA LEU A 232 -11.14 -18.64 -14.46
C LEU A 232 -11.54 -17.85 -15.72
N TRP A 233 -12.48 -16.92 -15.58
CA TRP A 233 -12.87 -16.05 -16.68
C TRP A 233 -11.76 -15.05 -17.02
N VAL A 234 -11.19 -14.35 -16.02
CA VAL A 234 -10.10 -13.37 -16.21
C VAL A 234 -8.86 -14.02 -16.85
N THR A 235 -8.56 -15.27 -16.52
CA THR A 235 -7.43 -16.02 -17.10
C THR A 235 -7.80 -16.80 -18.38
N SER A 236 -9.02 -16.62 -18.90
CA SER A 236 -9.47 -17.28 -20.12
C SER A 236 -8.95 -16.56 -21.38
N ARG A 237 -8.94 -17.28 -22.49
CA ARG A 237 -8.61 -16.69 -23.81
C ARG A 237 -9.63 -15.63 -24.24
N THR A 238 -10.89 -15.78 -23.84
CA THR A 238 -11.96 -14.83 -24.14
C THR A 238 -11.78 -13.48 -23.47
N ALA A 239 -11.11 -13.41 -22.32
CA ALA A 239 -10.72 -12.16 -21.68
C ALA A 239 -9.36 -11.66 -22.20
N LEU A 240 -8.40 -12.58 -22.45
CA LEU A 240 -7.05 -12.22 -22.89
C LEU A 240 -7.02 -11.58 -24.27
N VAL A 241 -7.74 -12.14 -25.26
CA VAL A 241 -7.69 -11.64 -26.64
C VAL A 241 -8.14 -10.18 -26.73
N PRO A 242 -9.32 -9.77 -26.25
CA PRO A 242 -9.72 -8.35 -26.29
C PRO A 242 -8.79 -7.46 -25.46
N ALA A 243 -8.25 -7.94 -24.34
CA ALA A 243 -7.29 -7.19 -23.54
C ALA A 243 -6.01 -6.91 -24.34
N VAL A 244 -5.44 -7.92 -25.02
CA VAL A 244 -4.23 -7.74 -25.84
C VAL A 244 -4.51 -6.82 -27.03
N LEU A 245 -5.64 -6.97 -27.70
CA LEU A 245 -6.03 -6.08 -28.82
C LEU A 245 -6.13 -4.62 -28.35
N TYR A 246 -6.74 -4.39 -27.19
CA TYR A 246 -6.86 -3.05 -26.63
C TYR A 246 -5.48 -2.48 -26.20
N LEU A 247 -4.61 -3.31 -25.63
CA LEU A 247 -3.23 -2.90 -25.29
C LEU A 247 -2.42 -2.55 -26.52
N VAL A 248 -2.54 -3.31 -27.62
CA VAL A 248 -1.89 -2.99 -28.89
C VAL A 248 -2.45 -1.69 -29.47
N PHE A 249 -3.76 -1.50 -29.45
CA PHE A 249 -4.39 -0.26 -29.88
C PHE A 249 -3.85 0.94 -29.09
N SER A 250 -3.87 0.86 -27.75
CA SER A 250 -3.39 1.94 -26.88
C SER A 250 -1.90 2.22 -27.07
N LEU A 251 -1.09 1.17 -27.33
CA LEU A 251 0.34 1.29 -27.63
C LEU A 251 0.57 2.07 -28.93
N ILE A 252 -0.16 1.75 -29.99
CA ILE A 252 -0.06 2.46 -31.28
C ILE A 252 -0.39 3.95 -31.10
N ILE A 253 -1.47 4.25 -30.37
CA ILE A 253 -1.88 5.64 -30.09
C ILE A 253 -0.82 6.36 -29.24
N ALA A 254 -0.32 5.74 -28.16
CA ALA A 254 0.68 6.36 -27.29
C ALA A 254 2.00 6.61 -28.02
N LEU A 255 2.44 5.68 -28.88
CA LEU A 255 3.68 5.84 -29.64
C LEU A 255 3.53 6.85 -30.81
N SER A 256 2.32 7.03 -31.37
CA SER A 256 2.12 8.01 -32.45
C SER A 256 2.48 9.44 -32.00
N TRP A 257 2.30 9.79 -30.73
CA TRP A 257 2.72 11.09 -30.17
C TRP A 257 4.24 11.25 -30.02
N LYS A 258 4.99 10.17 -30.12
CA LYS A 258 6.46 10.18 -30.07
C LYS A 258 7.09 10.28 -31.47
N ILE A 259 6.33 9.95 -32.50
CA ILE A 259 6.75 10.00 -33.89
C ILE A 259 6.18 11.30 -34.48
N GLN A 260 7.03 12.11 -35.05
CA GLN A 260 6.66 13.41 -35.62
C GLN A 260 6.53 13.29 -37.15
N PRO A 261 5.44 13.74 -37.77
CA PRO A 261 4.19 14.22 -37.14
C PRO A 261 3.30 13.06 -36.64
N PRO A 262 2.54 13.25 -35.55
CA PRO A 262 1.71 12.18 -34.94
C PRO A 262 0.67 11.60 -35.90
N ASP A 263 0.14 12.39 -36.85
CA ASP A 263 -0.86 12.02 -37.85
C ASP A 263 -0.32 11.16 -38.98
N ALA A 264 0.98 10.95 -39.06
CA ALA A 264 1.60 10.01 -40.02
C ALA A 264 1.16 8.55 -39.78
N ILE A 265 0.77 8.19 -38.53
CA ILE A 265 0.38 6.82 -38.17
C ILE A 265 -1.12 6.74 -37.85
N VAL A 266 -1.67 7.74 -37.21
CA VAL A 266 -3.05 7.75 -36.67
C VAL A 266 -3.79 8.99 -37.23
N PRO A 267 -4.99 8.83 -37.79
CA PRO A 267 -5.77 9.97 -38.30
C PRO A 267 -6.02 11.02 -37.21
N GLN A 268 -5.86 12.30 -37.54
CA GLN A 268 -6.06 13.42 -36.61
C GLN A 268 -7.46 13.43 -35.97
N THR A 269 -8.47 12.99 -36.73
CA THR A 269 -9.84 12.87 -36.22
C THR A 269 -9.92 11.92 -35.02
N LEU A 270 -9.22 10.79 -35.08
CA LEU A 270 -9.15 9.83 -33.97
C LEU A 270 -8.36 10.39 -32.81
N LEU A 271 -7.24 11.06 -33.04
CA LEU A 271 -6.43 11.69 -31.98
C LEU A 271 -7.24 12.76 -31.25
N LYS A 272 -8.00 13.61 -31.95
CA LYS A 272 -8.87 14.62 -31.36
C LYS A 272 -10.04 14.03 -30.56
N LEU A 273 -10.52 12.83 -30.95
CA LEU A 273 -11.57 12.12 -30.21
C LEU A 273 -11.04 11.52 -28.88
N LEU A 274 -9.78 11.06 -28.87
CA LEU A 274 -9.19 10.38 -27.73
C LEU A 274 -8.52 11.34 -26.74
N TYR A 275 -8.09 12.52 -27.18
CA TYR A 275 -7.35 13.48 -26.36
C TYR A 275 -8.06 14.84 -26.28
N PRO A 276 -7.95 15.56 -25.15
CA PRO A 276 -7.18 15.21 -23.93
C PRO A 276 -7.87 14.14 -23.09
N MET A 277 -7.09 13.19 -22.54
CA MET A 277 -7.59 12.22 -21.57
C MET A 277 -7.58 12.83 -20.18
N ASP A 278 -8.71 12.80 -19.49
CA ASP A 278 -8.85 13.32 -18.14
C ASP A 278 -8.31 12.35 -17.08
N LYS A 279 -7.07 12.56 -16.66
CA LYS A 279 -6.46 11.80 -15.58
C LYS A 279 -7.17 12.05 -14.24
N SER A 280 -7.62 13.29 -14.00
CA SER A 280 -8.20 13.69 -12.72
C SER A 280 -9.46 12.89 -12.40
N ASN A 281 -10.30 12.63 -13.38
CA ASN A 281 -11.52 11.85 -13.23
C ASN A 281 -11.38 10.38 -13.66
N LEU A 282 -10.15 9.88 -13.84
CA LEU A 282 -9.89 8.50 -14.26
C LEU A 282 -10.64 8.16 -15.55
N ASP A 283 -10.28 8.82 -16.65
CA ASP A 283 -10.90 8.61 -17.95
C ASP A 283 -11.21 7.13 -18.26
N PRO A 284 -12.37 6.79 -18.83
CA PRO A 284 -12.75 5.41 -19.15
C PRO A 284 -11.71 4.65 -19.98
N LEU A 285 -10.99 5.33 -20.89
CA LEU A 285 -9.92 4.70 -21.67
C LEU A 285 -8.72 4.29 -20.79
N ARG A 286 -8.40 5.10 -19.75
CA ARG A 286 -7.38 4.79 -18.75
C ARG A 286 -7.79 3.60 -17.89
N LEU A 287 -9.05 3.59 -17.42
CA LEU A 287 -9.60 2.47 -16.65
C LEU A 287 -9.57 1.17 -17.44
N LEU A 288 -10.05 1.18 -18.69
CA LEU A 288 -10.02 0.00 -19.56
C LEU A 288 -8.59 -0.48 -19.84
N HIS A 289 -7.65 0.45 -20.05
CA HIS A 289 -6.23 0.10 -20.26
C HIS A 289 -5.65 -0.58 -19.01
N PHE A 290 -5.92 -0.06 -17.83
CA PHE A 290 -5.51 -0.69 -16.58
C PHE A 290 -6.13 -2.09 -16.42
N LEU A 291 -7.43 -2.26 -16.72
CA LEU A 291 -8.10 -3.56 -16.63
C LEU A 291 -7.49 -4.58 -17.62
N ALA A 292 -7.16 -4.14 -18.84
CA ALA A 292 -6.47 -4.98 -19.83
C ALA A 292 -5.07 -5.39 -19.35
N LEU A 293 -4.31 -4.48 -18.74
CA LEU A 293 -3.02 -4.80 -18.10
C LEU A 293 -3.19 -5.78 -16.92
N ALA A 294 -4.24 -5.64 -16.13
CA ALA A 294 -4.53 -6.55 -15.02
C ALA A 294 -4.85 -7.97 -15.51
N VAL A 295 -5.64 -8.10 -16.60
CA VAL A 295 -5.91 -9.38 -17.25
C VAL A 295 -4.61 -10.01 -17.79
N LEU A 296 -3.79 -9.25 -18.50
CA LEU A 296 -2.50 -9.72 -19.01
C LEU A 296 -1.57 -10.15 -17.85
N ALA A 297 -1.48 -9.36 -16.80
CA ALA A 297 -0.68 -9.69 -15.62
C ALA A 297 -1.18 -10.95 -14.91
N ALA A 298 -2.49 -11.13 -14.77
CA ALA A 298 -3.08 -12.33 -14.19
C ALA A 298 -2.77 -13.59 -15.01
N TRP A 299 -2.66 -13.45 -16.31
CA TRP A 299 -2.32 -14.54 -17.22
C TRP A 299 -0.81 -14.86 -17.23
N LEU A 300 0.06 -13.82 -17.22
CA LEU A 300 1.52 -13.97 -17.33
C LEU A 300 2.19 -14.35 -16.00
N VAL A 301 1.61 -13.94 -14.85
CA VAL A 301 2.23 -14.12 -13.54
C VAL A 301 1.69 -15.37 -12.86
N PRO A 302 2.32 -16.54 -13.04
CA PRO A 302 1.89 -17.77 -12.38
C PRO A 302 2.09 -17.65 -10.85
N PRO A 303 1.34 -18.41 -10.06
CA PRO A 303 1.47 -18.40 -8.59
C PRO A 303 2.86 -18.85 -8.08
N ASN A 304 3.75 -19.30 -8.98
CA ASN A 304 5.06 -19.83 -8.64
C ASN A 304 6.07 -18.73 -8.31
N ARG A 305 6.77 -18.85 -7.15
CA ARG A 305 7.62 -17.83 -6.54
C ARG A 305 9.01 -17.65 -7.19
N ARG A 306 9.35 -18.41 -8.24
CA ARG A 306 10.73 -18.44 -8.78
C ARG A 306 11.27 -17.08 -9.22
N GLY A 307 10.46 -16.18 -9.78
CA GLY A 307 10.89 -14.85 -10.22
C GLY A 307 11.14 -13.83 -9.09
N LEU A 308 10.61 -14.06 -7.89
CA LEU A 308 10.68 -13.11 -6.78
C LEU A 308 12.03 -13.11 -6.03
N THR A 309 12.94 -14.01 -6.37
CA THR A 309 14.24 -14.16 -5.70
C THR A 309 15.36 -13.32 -6.30
N THR A 310 15.12 -12.66 -7.44
CA THR A 310 16.11 -11.78 -8.08
C THR A 310 16.43 -10.56 -7.22
N ALA A 311 17.62 -9.98 -7.38
CA ALA A 311 18.03 -8.78 -6.64
C ALA A 311 17.07 -7.60 -6.86
N VAL A 312 16.63 -7.40 -8.10
CA VAL A 312 15.66 -6.35 -8.48
C VAL A 312 14.33 -6.56 -7.76
N MET A 313 13.78 -7.77 -7.79
CA MET A 313 12.51 -8.06 -7.12
C MET A 313 12.63 -7.96 -5.60
N ARG A 314 13.75 -8.34 -5.00
CA ARG A 314 14.00 -8.10 -3.57
C ARG A 314 14.00 -6.62 -3.23
N GLY A 315 14.65 -5.77 -4.05
CA GLY A 315 14.62 -4.32 -3.91
C GLY A 315 13.19 -3.78 -3.99
N ALA A 316 12.41 -4.22 -4.99
CA ALA A 316 11.00 -3.83 -5.14
C ALA A 316 10.14 -4.25 -3.92
N ILE A 317 10.29 -5.51 -3.45
CA ILE A 317 9.57 -6.02 -2.28
C ILE A 317 9.87 -5.17 -1.03
N ILE A 318 11.13 -4.80 -0.80
CA ILE A 318 11.53 -4.00 0.36
C ILE A 318 10.94 -2.59 0.27
N CYS A 319 10.96 -1.96 -0.91
CA CYS A 319 10.32 -0.66 -1.15
C CYS A 319 8.80 -0.75 -0.94
N GLY A 320 8.13 -1.76 -1.49
CA GLY A 320 6.70 -1.96 -1.34
C GLY A 320 6.25 -2.19 0.11
N LYS A 321 7.09 -2.86 0.92
CA LYS A 321 6.85 -3.03 2.38
C LYS A 321 6.85 -1.70 3.14
N ASN A 322 7.58 -0.71 2.66
CA ASN A 322 7.74 0.61 3.26
C ASN A 322 7.14 1.71 2.37
N SER A 323 6.00 1.45 1.74
CA SER A 323 5.48 2.28 0.64
C SER A 323 5.31 3.76 0.96
N LEU A 324 4.77 4.14 2.14
CA LEU A 324 4.56 5.53 2.48
C LEU A 324 5.88 6.33 2.61
N PRO A 325 6.85 5.93 3.44
CA PRO A 325 8.11 6.67 3.51
C PRO A 325 8.91 6.64 2.21
N ILE A 326 8.83 5.56 1.43
CA ILE A 326 9.51 5.48 0.13
C ILE A 326 8.84 6.36 -0.92
N TYR A 327 7.50 6.48 -0.89
CA TYR A 327 6.78 7.45 -1.72
C TYR A 327 7.23 8.88 -1.38
N CYS A 328 7.23 9.25 -0.10
CA CYS A 328 7.66 10.60 0.33
C CYS A 328 9.11 10.89 -0.09
N LEU A 329 10.00 9.92 0.08
CA LEU A 329 11.38 10.05 -0.41
C LEU A 329 11.43 10.22 -1.93
N GLY A 330 10.63 9.46 -2.68
CA GLY A 330 10.54 9.55 -4.15
C GLY A 330 10.13 10.95 -4.62
N VAL A 331 9.16 11.58 -3.94
CA VAL A 331 8.75 12.97 -4.25
C VAL A 331 9.90 13.96 -4.02
N LEU A 332 10.60 13.87 -2.89
CA LEU A 332 11.75 14.74 -2.60
C LEU A 332 12.90 14.50 -3.59
N LEU A 333 13.17 13.25 -3.95
CA LEU A 333 14.18 12.92 -4.96
C LEU A 333 13.80 13.44 -6.34
N ALA A 334 12.52 13.40 -6.71
CA ALA A 334 12.05 13.94 -8.00
C ALA A 334 12.22 15.46 -8.03
N LEU A 335 11.90 16.16 -6.94
CA LEU A 335 12.10 17.60 -6.81
C LEU A 335 13.58 17.98 -6.83
N ALA A 336 14.44 17.24 -6.13
CA ALA A 336 15.90 17.41 -6.17
C ALA A 336 16.48 17.11 -7.56
N SER A 337 15.93 16.12 -8.27
CA SER A 337 16.31 15.79 -9.65
C SER A 337 15.91 16.90 -10.62
N LEU A 338 14.74 17.51 -10.43
CA LEU A 338 14.33 18.68 -11.23
C LEU A 338 15.32 19.83 -11.03
N LEU A 339 15.68 20.13 -9.79
CA LEU A 339 16.68 21.14 -9.49
C LEU A 339 18.02 20.85 -10.18
N ALA A 340 18.51 19.61 -10.07
CA ALA A 340 19.78 19.22 -10.69
C ALA A 340 19.73 19.32 -12.24
N LEU A 341 18.59 19.02 -12.86
CA LEU A 341 18.41 19.17 -14.30
C LEU A 341 18.37 20.63 -14.72
N LEU A 342 17.76 21.53 -13.91
CA LEU A 342 17.67 22.95 -14.21
C LEU A 342 19.01 23.69 -14.03
N ASP A 343 19.77 23.35 -12.98
CA ASP A 343 20.94 24.14 -12.56
C ASP A 343 22.28 23.53 -12.98
N ILE A 344 22.36 22.20 -13.21
CA ILE A 344 23.64 21.54 -13.50
C ILE A 344 23.67 21.09 -14.96
N SER A 345 22.78 20.23 -15.42
CA SER A 345 22.77 19.72 -16.79
C SER A 345 21.49 18.97 -17.12
N GLU A 346 20.92 19.24 -18.29
CA GLU A 346 19.79 18.47 -18.86
C GLU A 346 20.27 17.25 -19.69
N GLY A 347 21.59 17.00 -19.75
CA GLY A 347 22.18 15.95 -20.58
C GLY A 347 21.72 14.53 -20.18
N MET A 348 21.75 13.62 -21.17
CA MET A 348 21.32 12.22 -21.01
C MET A 348 22.06 11.50 -19.87
N ALA A 349 23.37 11.76 -19.70
CA ALA A 349 24.15 11.16 -18.60
C ALA A 349 23.62 11.57 -17.22
N MET A 350 23.20 12.83 -17.04
CA MET A 350 22.59 13.33 -15.81
C MET A 350 21.23 12.65 -15.58
N GLN A 351 20.39 12.58 -16.60
CA GLN A 351 19.08 11.92 -16.50
C GLN A 351 19.21 10.44 -16.08
N ILE A 352 20.16 9.70 -16.66
CA ILE A 352 20.43 8.30 -16.29
C ILE A 352 20.92 8.23 -14.84
N THR A 353 21.87 9.11 -14.47
CA THR A 353 22.44 9.14 -13.10
C THR A 353 21.35 9.40 -12.06
N LEU A 354 20.48 10.38 -12.29
CA LEU A 354 19.38 10.73 -11.39
C LEU A 354 18.34 9.60 -11.32
N SER A 355 18.01 8.97 -12.45
CA SER A 355 17.07 7.86 -12.49
C SER A 355 17.56 6.64 -11.74
N VAL A 356 18.77 6.19 -12.04
CA VAL A 356 19.37 5.00 -11.40
C VAL A 356 19.73 5.31 -9.94
N GLY A 357 20.34 6.45 -9.68
CA GLY A 357 20.72 6.91 -8.33
C GLY A 357 19.50 7.04 -7.42
N GLY A 358 18.41 7.63 -7.94
CA GLY A 358 17.16 7.78 -7.19
C GLY A 358 16.54 6.43 -6.82
N VAL A 359 16.45 5.49 -7.76
CA VAL A 359 15.93 4.13 -7.47
C VAL A 359 16.83 3.41 -6.46
N LEU A 360 18.16 3.50 -6.60
CA LEU A 360 19.09 2.90 -5.64
C LEU A 360 18.95 3.53 -4.25
N MET A 361 18.76 4.84 -4.17
CA MET A 361 18.55 5.55 -2.90
C MET A 361 17.24 5.13 -2.23
N MET A 362 16.15 4.94 -3.01
CA MET A 362 14.89 4.39 -2.51
C MET A 362 15.08 2.96 -1.94
N ILE A 363 15.84 2.09 -2.62
CA ILE A 363 16.14 0.74 -2.15
C ILE A 363 16.99 0.79 -0.87
N LEU A 364 18.01 1.63 -0.82
CA LEU A 364 18.86 1.81 0.35
C LEU A 364 18.04 2.26 1.56
N ALA A 365 17.24 3.33 1.39
CA ALA A 365 16.38 3.85 2.46
C ALA A 365 15.37 2.77 2.96
N ALA A 366 14.76 2.02 2.04
CA ALA A 366 13.85 0.93 2.40
C ALA A 366 14.56 -0.18 3.18
N THR A 367 15.82 -0.48 2.81
CA THR A 367 16.65 -1.47 3.52
C THR A 367 16.99 -1.00 4.92
N LEU A 368 17.41 0.25 5.09
CA LEU A 368 17.71 0.85 6.38
C LEU A 368 16.48 0.86 7.29
N LEU A 369 15.31 1.26 6.76
CA LEU A 369 14.05 1.20 7.50
C LEU A 369 13.70 -0.22 7.97
N ASN A 370 13.98 -1.23 7.17
CA ASN A 370 13.78 -2.62 7.58
C ASN A 370 14.74 -3.05 8.69
N LEU A 371 16.01 -2.66 8.60
CA LEU A 371 17.01 -2.96 9.65
C LEU A 371 16.62 -2.34 10.99
N ILE A 372 16.13 -1.09 10.98
CA ILE A 372 15.64 -0.41 12.19
C ILE A 372 14.41 -1.11 12.78
N LYS A 373 13.52 -1.65 11.92
CA LYS A 373 12.33 -2.39 12.37
C LYS A 373 12.62 -3.80 12.89
N ILE A 374 13.75 -4.39 12.49
CA ILE A 374 14.26 -5.64 13.09
C ILE A 374 14.96 -5.25 14.40
N LYS A 375 14.19 -4.76 15.40
CA LYS A 375 14.68 -4.78 16.78
C LYS A 375 15.04 -6.21 17.10
N PRO A 376 16.20 -6.47 17.75
CA PRO A 376 16.47 -7.80 18.27
C PRO A 376 15.26 -8.19 19.12
N LYS A 377 14.62 -9.33 18.80
CA LYS A 377 13.75 -10.01 19.74
C LYS A 377 14.58 -10.06 21.01
N GLN A 378 14.23 -9.25 22.02
CA GLN A 378 14.83 -9.43 23.33
C GLN A 378 14.66 -10.90 23.62
N LEU A 379 15.78 -11.63 23.72
CA LEU A 379 15.77 -12.95 24.33
C LEU A 379 14.96 -12.75 25.60
N PRO A 380 13.90 -13.54 25.83
CA PRO A 380 13.18 -13.44 27.08
C PRO A 380 14.26 -13.44 28.17
N HIS A 381 14.36 -12.38 28.96
CA HIS A 381 15.18 -12.41 30.17
C HIS A 381 14.73 -13.68 30.86
N ALA A 382 15.64 -14.66 30.97
CA ALA A 382 15.38 -15.85 31.75
C ALA A 382 14.98 -15.33 33.14
N LYS A 383 13.69 -15.34 33.42
CA LYS A 383 13.22 -15.17 34.77
C LYS A 383 13.88 -16.26 35.60
N PRO A 384 14.35 -15.96 36.86
CA PRO A 384 14.84 -17.00 37.75
C PRO A 384 13.79 -18.10 37.78
N ALA A 385 14.24 -19.33 37.68
CA ALA A 385 13.47 -20.54 37.42
C ALA A 385 12.20 -20.60 38.26
N ASP A 386 11.07 -20.16 37.71
CA ASP A 386 9.78 -20.66 38.13
C ASP A 386 9.63 -22.06 37.50
N LEU A 387 9.22 -23.00 38.35
CA LEU A 387 9.05 -24.42 38.00
C LEU A 387 8.31 -24.58 36.66
N PRO A 388 8.81 -25.42 35.73
CA PRO A 388 8.22 -25.59 34.42
C PRO A 388 6.79 -26.10 34.53
N THR A 389 5.85 -25.32 34.01
CA THR A 389 4.48 -25.73 33.84
C THR A 389 4.42 -26.94 32.92
N LYS A 390 3.41 -27.77 33.07
CA LYS A 390 3.22 -29.10 32.42
C LYS A 390 3.48 -29.17 30.91
N PHE A 391 3.65 -28.04 30.22
CA PHE A 391 3.77 -27.88 28.77
C PHE A 391 5.21 -27.81 28.23
N GLU A 392 6.23 -27.65 29.05
CA GLU A 392 7.62 -27.50 28.61
C GLU A 392 8.40 -28.83 28.45
N ARG A 393 7.72 -29.97 28.62
CA ARG A 393 8.36 -31.31 28.57
C ARG A 393 8.15 -32.04 27.24
N ILE A 394 8.30 -31.39 26.10
CA ILE A 394 8.44 -32.13 24.82
C ILE A 394 9.93 -32.28 24.53
N ILE A 395 10.53 -33.30 25.02
CA ILE A 395 11.90 -33.67 24.68
C ILE A 395 11.85 -34.47 23.36
N ASN A 396 12.47 -33.95 22.31
CA ASN A 396 12.67 -34.73 21.10
C ASN A 396 13.70 -35.85 21.36
N LEU A 397 13.19 -37.04 21.59
CA LEU A 397 14.01 -38.22 21.94
C LEU A 397 15.11 -38.55 20.90
N LYS A 398 14.90 -38.22 19.62
CA LYS A 398 15.91 -38.38 18.56
C LYS A 398 17.03 -37.34 18.73
N ALA A 399 16.72 -36.13 19.09
CA ALA A 399 17.70 -35.06 19.33
C ALA A 399 18.47 -35.30 20.66
N ALA A 400 17.80 -35.76 21.69
CA ALA A 400 18.43 -36.08 22.97
C ALA A 400 19.41 -37.28 22.82
N LYS A 401 19.05 -38.30 22.04
CA LYS A 401 19.92 -39.42 21.74
C LYS A 401 21.15 -39.02 20.90
N ALA A 402 20.96 -38.08 19.94
CA ALA A 402 22.05 -37.55 19.12
C ALA A 402 23.03 -36.67 19.90
N LEU A 403 22.59 -36.09 21.03
CA LEU A 403 23.38 -35.22 21.89
C LEU A 403 23.89 -35.93 23.16
N SER A 404 23.74 -37.29 23.26
CA SER A 404 24.18 -38.12 24.40
C SER A 404 23.64 -37.60 25.75
N VAL A 405 22.43 -37.06 25.79
CA VAL A 405 21.78 -36.56 27.00
C VAL A 405 20.97 -37.69 27.63
N ASP A 406 21.34 -38.08 28.88
CA ASP A 406 20.67 -39.12 29.64
C ASP A 406 19.29 -38.63 30.13
N ILE A 407 18.24 -39.40 29.81
CA ILE A 407 16.84 -39.04 30.15
C ILE A 407 16.42 -39.84 31.38
N PRO A 408 16.00 -39.17 32.48
CA PRO A 408 15.61 -39.86 33.71
C PRO A 408 14.47 -40.87 33.49
N PRO A 409 14.48 -42.02 34.16
CA PRO A 409 13.53 -43.13 34.00
C PRO A 409 12.10 -42.80 34.52
N THR A 410 11.85 -41.65 35.08
CA THR A 410 10.58 -41.25 35.68
C THR A 410 9.54 -40.67 34.68
N LEU A 411 9.83 -40.68 33.38
CA LEU A 411 8.85 -40.24 32.36
C LEU A 411 7.77 -41.30 32.11
N PRO A 412 6.49 -40.95 32.04
CA PRO A 412 5.40 -41.89 31.80
C PRO A 412 5.59 -42.67 30.49
N ALA A 413 5.21 -43.94 30.45
CA ALA A 413 5.39 -44.84 29.32
C ALA A 413 4.74 -44.35 28.00
N SER A 414 3.75 -43.47 28.07
CA SER A 414 3.09 -42.78 26.93
C SER A 414 4.02 -41.88 26.13
N CYS A 415 5.14 -41.43 26.74
CA CYS A 415 6.14 -40.56 26.06
C CYS A 415 7.27 -41.35 25.37
N ARG A 416 7.31 -42.71 25.48
CA ARG A 416 8.43 -43.55 25.01
C ARG A 416 8.26 -44.09 23.59
N ARG A 417 7.09 -43.97 22.95
CA ARG A 417 6.91 -44.44 21.55
C ARG A 417 7.12 -43.29 20.58
N GLY A 418 8.18 -43.43 19.79
CA GLY A 418 8.63 -42.47 18.82
C GLY A 418 7.79 -42.47 17.54
N ASP A 419 6.61 -41.98 17.58
CA ASP A 419 5.87 -41.50 16.43
C ASP A 419 4.95 -40.35 16.93
N ARG A 420 4.78 -39.34 16.09
CA ARG A 420 4.07 -38.08 16.36
C ARG A 420 2.78 -38.29 17.17
N ILE A 421 2.78 -37.95 18.43
CA ILE A 421 1.57 -37.90 19.25
C ILE A 421 0.75 -36.69 18.84
N LYS A 422 -0.34 -36.94 18.11
CA LYS A 422 -1.47 -35.99 18.01
C LYS A 422 -2.17 -36.00 19.36
N MET A 423 -1.91 -35.01 20.20
CA MET A 423 -2.80 -34.78 21.33
C MET A 423 -4.01 -33.97 20.86
N LEU A 424 -5.20 -34.55 21.08
CA LEU A 424 -6.48 -33.82 21.02
C LEU A 424 -6.46 -32.78 22.13
N PHE A 425 -6.42 -31.50 21.77
CA PHE A 425 -6.64 -30.40 22.69
C PHE A 425 -8.02 -29.81 22.42
N ALA A 426 -8.80 -29.63 23.50
CA ALA A 426 -9.93 -28.71 23.51
C ALA A 426 -9.43 -27.31 23.12
N PRO A 427 -10.26 -26.47 22.44
CA PRO A 427 -9.76 -25.24 21.84
C PRO A 427 -9.43 -24.22 22.93
N VAL A 428 -8.17 -24.13 23.26
CA VAL A 428 -7.62 -22.92 23.90
C VAL A 428 -7.47 -21.87 22.78
N ARG A 429 -8.10 -20.74 22.97
CA ARG A 429 -7.95 -19.57 22.11
C ARG A 429 -6.46 -19.16 22.06
N GLU A 430 -5.68 -19.70 21.14
CA GLU A 430 -4.38 -19.14 20.82
C GLU A 430 -4.55 -17.84 20.08
N SER A 431 -4.11 -16.74 20.70
CA SER A 431 -4.02 -15.41 20.12
C SER A 431 -2.90 -15.41 19.04
N VAL A 432 -3.25 -15.67 17.79
CA VAL A 432 -2.35 -15.56 16.62
C VAL A 432 -2.27 -14.10 16.14
N CYS A 433 -2.44 -13.13 17.02
CA CYS A 433 -2.16 -11.72 16.75
C CYS A 433 -0.91 -11.31 17.54
N GLY A 434 0.22 -11.17 16.85
CA GLY A 434 1.42 -10.60 17.43
C GLY A 434 1.10 -9.20 17.98
N ALA A 435 1.26 -9.03 19.29
CA ALA A 435 1.07 -7.76 19.97
C ALA A 435 2.12 -6.74 19.50
N ASP A 436 1.67 -5.56 19.11
CA ASP A 436 2.54 -4.40 18.94
C ASP A 436 3.10 -3.96 20.30
N PRO A 437 4.41 -3.65 20.41
CA PRO A 437 5.08 -3.40 21.71
C PRO A 437 4.89 -1.99 22.25
N VAL A 438 3.84 -1.26 21.93
CA VAL A 438 3.68 0.15 22.36
C VAL A 438 2.76 0.33 23.58
N SER A 439 2.04 -0.70 24.05
CA SER A 439 1.12 -0.55 25.19
C SER A 439 1.72 -0.90 26.57
N ALA A 440 2.99 -1.28 26.67
CA ALA A 440 3.60 -1.74 27.94
C ALA A 440 4.33 -0.66 28.75
N VAL A 441 4.31 0.62 28.35
CA VAL A 441 5.06 1.70 29.05
C VAL A 441 4.17 2.57 29.97
N ALA A 442 2.86 2.38 30.00
CA ALA A 442 1.96 3.26 30.74
C ALA A 442 1.71 2.88 32.22
N HIS A 443 2.32 1.82 32.76
CA HIS A 443 2.05 1.35 34.13
C HIS A 443 3.28 1.29 35.08
N ALA A 444 4.37 1.98 34.78
CA ALA A 444 5.60 1.92 35.58
C ALA A 444 5.97 3.22 36.32
N PHE A 445 5.10 4.19 36.48
CA PHE A 445 5.34 5.35 37.36
C PHE A 445 4.10 5.69 38.18
N GLY A 446 3.93 4.97 39.29
CA GLY A 446 3.11 5.40 40.40
C GLY A 446 3.95 6.31 41.33
N PRO A 447 3.34 7.30 42.04
CA PRO A 447 4.05 8.23 42.88
C PRO A 447 4.63 7.55 44.13
N PRO A 448 5.75 8.04 44.68
CA PRO A 448 6.39 7.43 45.84
C PRO A 448 5.53 7.60 47.10
N ALA A 449 5.42 6.51 47.87
CA ALA A 449 4.75 6.46 49.14
C ALA A 449 5.45 7.38 50.17
N LYS A 450 4.66 8.23 50.84
CA LYS A 450 5.10 9.00 51.97
C LYS A 450 5.36 8.05 53.16
N ASN A 451 6.59 7.96 53.60
CA ASN A 451 6.92 7.40 54.92
C ASN A 451 6.46 8.35 56.00
N VAL A 452 5.53 7.86 56.82
CA VAL A 452 5.25 8.39 58.19
C VAL A 452 6.16 7.61 59.12
N GLY A 453 7.12 8.27 59.70
CA GLY A 453 7.98 7.78 60.78
C GLY A 453 7.72 8.57 62.04
N GLN A 454 7.38 7.83 63.09
CA GLN A 454 7.08 8.26 64.43
C GLN A 454 8.29 8.84 65.23
N ASP A 455 7.94 9.79 66.02
CA ASP A 455 8.34 10.12 67.36
C ASP A 455 9.70 9.67 67.95
N ALA A 456 10.41 10.60 68.51
CA ALA A 456 10.59 10.71 70.00
C ALA A 456 11.70 11.69 70.41
N ASN A 457 11.33 12.57 71.33
CA ASN A 457 12.08 13.49 72.20
C ASN A 457 12.52 14.80 71.56
#